data_4cb1d40e7d9aeaa0f5411ed20b799c8c
#
_entry.id   4cb1d40e7d9aeaa0f5411ed20b799c8c
#
_cell.length_a   1.000
_cell.length_b   1.000
_cell.length_c   1.000
_cell.angle_alpha   90.00
_cell.angle_beta   90.00
_cell.angle_gamma   90.00
#
_symmetry.space_group_name_H-M   'P 1'
#
loop_
_entity.id
_entity.type
_entity.pdbx_description
1 polymer ?
#
loop_
_entity_poly.entity_id
_entity_poly.type
_entity_poly.pdbx_seq_one_letter_code
_entity_poly.pdbx_strand_id
1 'polypeptide(L)'
;VINVAGHRLGTREIEEAVSSHPAVAEAAVIGVADELKGQVPVVFATLRQTAADAAAQQATAAEMMHTVADQLGAVARPARVYVVTALPKTRSGKLLRRSLQALAEARDPGDLSTLDDPNALEDVRRVLERGADAG
;
A
#
# COMPACT_ATOMS: atom_id res chain seq x y z
N VAL A 1 -0.27 13.42 3.28
CA VAL A 1 0.79 14.05 2.47
C VAL A 1 2.13 13.45 2.86
N ILE A 2 2.91 13.06 1.88
CA ILE A 2 4.26 12.53 2.07
C ILE A 2 5.27 13.41 1.32
N ASN A 3 6.52 13.41 1.80
CA ASN A 3 7.61 14.14 1.17
C ASN A 3 8.60 13.17 0.56
N VAL A 4 8.69 13.17 -0.78
CA VAL A 4 9.59 12.31 -1.53
C VAL A 4 10.60 13.18 -2.25
N ALA A 5 11.86 13.09 -1.87
CA ALA A 5 12.97 13.87 -2.47
C ALA A 5 12.65 15.38 -2.56
N GLY A 6 12.00 15.94 -1.54
CA GLY A 6 11.59 17.33 -1.49
C GLY A 6 10.24 17.65 -2.14
N HIS A 7 9.61 16.69 -2.80
CA HIS A 7 8.28 16.86 -3.41
C HIS A 7 7.19 16.43 -2.42
N ARG A 8 6.18 17.27 -2.28
CA ARG A 8 5.02 16.95 -1.44
C ARG A 8 3.97 16.25 -2.30
N LEU A 9 3.62 15.03 -1.92
CA LEU A 9 2.66 14.20 -2.65
C LEU A 9 1.46 13.88 -1.77
N GLY A 10 0.25 14.00 -2.32
CA GLY A 10 -0.95 13.55 -1.64
C GLY A 10 -1.11 12.05 -1.73
N THR A 11 -1.25 11.36 -0.60
CA THR A 11 -1.49 9.92 -0.61
C THR A 11 -2.77 9.57 -1.34
N ARG A 12 -3.78 10.43 -1.23
CA ARG A 12 -5.08 10.23 -1.90
C ARG A 12 -4.95 10.22 -3.42
N GLU A 13 -4.13 11.12 -3.98
CA GLU A 13 -3.90 11.17 -5.42
C GLU A 13 -3.27 9.87 -5.92
N ILE A 14 -2.30 9.35 -5.17
CA ILE A 14 -1.64 8.09 -5.50
C ILE A 14 -2.64 6.93 -5.36
N GLU A 15 -3.47 6.93 -4.32
CA GLU A 15 -4.51 5.92 -4.14
C GLU A 15 -5.50 5.90 -5.29
N GLU A 16 -5.92 7.08 -5.76
CA GLU A 16 -6.82 7.20 -6.90
C GLU A 16 -6.18 6.66 -8.18
N ALA A 17 -4.90 6.97 -8.39
CA ALA A 17 -4.15 6.47 -9.54
C ALA A 17 -4.05 4.94 -9.52
N VAL A 18 -3.72 4.35 -8.38
CA VAL A 18 -3.66 2.89 -8.24
C VAL A 18 -5.03 2.27 -8.47
N SER A 19 -6.07 2.86 -7.89
CA SER A 19 -7.44 2.35 -7.99
C SER A 19 -8.02 2.46 -9.40
N SER A 20 -7.41 3.25 -10.28
CA SER A 20 -7.81 3.32 -11.68
C SER A 20 -7.46 2.03 -12.45
N HIS A 21 -6.57 1.21 -11.92
CA HIS A 21 -6.25 -0.08 -12.52
C HIS A 21 -7.46 -1.02 -12.35
N PRO A 22 -7.93 -1.66 -13.44
CA PRO A 22 -9.18 -2.43 -13.40
C PRO A 22 -9.16 -3.64 -12.46
N ALA A 23 -7.99 -4.17 -12.13
CA ALA A 23 -7.87 -5.31 -11.22
C ALA A 23 -7.92 -4.92 -9.74
N VAL A 24 -7.81 -3.63 -9.42
CA VAL A 24 -7.73 -3.17 -8.03
C VAL A 24 -9.12 -2.91 -7.45
N ALA A 25 -9.40 -3.53 -6.30
CA ALA A 25 -10.63 -3.29 -5.54
C ALA A 25 -10.48 -2.08 -4.61
N GLU A 26 -9.41 -2.08 -3.81
CA GLU A 26 -9.09 -0.98 -2.89
C GLU A 26 -7.58 -0.79 -2.84
N ALA A 27 -7.16 0.42 -2.50
CA ALA A 27 -5.74 0.72 -2.32
C ALA A 27 -5.54 1.67 -1.12
N ALA A 28 -4.46 1.45 -0.40
CA ALA A 28 -4.00 2.35 0.66
C ALA A 28 -2.55 2.70 0.39
N VAL A 29 -2.22 3.99 0.49
CA VAL A 29 -0.87 4.48 0.29
C VAL A 29 -0.37 5.12 1.57
N ILE A 30 0.82 4.75 1.99
CA ILE A 30 1.48 5.34 3.16
C ILE A 30 2.87 5.84 2.76
N GLY A 31 3.38 6.81 3.52
CA GLY A 31 4.77 7.25 3.38
C GLY A 31 5.64 6.52 4.39
N VAL A 32 6.65 5.82 3.89
CA VAL A 32 7.59 5.08 4.74
C VAL A 32 8.92 5.82 4.75
N ALA A 33 9.55 5.92 5.91
CA ALA A 33 10.83 6.61 6.05
C ALA A 33 11.90 6.00 5.13
N ASP A 34 12.65 6.88 4.47
CA ASP A 34 13.73 6.51 3.56
C ASP A 34 14.92 7.45 3.80
N GLU A 35 16.12 6.88 3.91
CA GLU A 35 17.32 7.65 4.25
C GLU A 35 17.67 8.70 3.19
N LEU A 36 17.46 8.40 1.92
CA LEU A 36 17.84 9.28 0.82
C LEU A 36 16.75 10.27 0.44
N LYS A 37 15.49 9.83 0.42
CA LYS A 37 14.39 10.63 -0.13
C LYS A 37 13.50 11.26 0.94
N GLY A 38 13.76 11.00 2.21
CA GLY A 38 12.92 11.40 3.32
C GLY A 38 11.80 10.40 3.55
N GLN A 39 10.89 10.27 2.58
CA GLN A 39 9.85 9.25 2.58
C GLN A 39 9.69 8.69 1.17
N VAL A 40 9.15 7.48 1.08
CA VAL A 40 8.76 6.86 -0.19
C VAL A 40 7.34 6.33 -0.09
N PRO A 41 6.57 6.36 -1.20
CA PRO A 41 5.23 5.80 -1.19
C PRO A 41 5.29 4.29 -1.19
N VAL A 42 4.45 3.67 -0.35
CA VAL A 42 4.26 2.22 -0.31
C VAL A 42 2.77 1.95 -0.44
N VAL A 43 2.42 1.04 -1.33
CA VAL A 43 1.03 0.71 -1.66
C VAL A 43 0.65 -0.64 -1.08
N PHE A 44 -0.51 -0.69 -0.43
CA PHE A 44 -1.20 -1.93 -0.08
C PHE A 44 -2.50 -1.96 -0.88
N ALA A 45 -2.68 -2.98 -1.70
CA ALA A 45 -3.85 -3.07 -2.58
C ALA A 45 -4.54 -4.41 -2.45
N THR A 46 -5.87 -4.40 -2.59
CA THR A 46 -6.66 -5.62 -2.71
C THR A 46 -7.11 -5.76 -4.16
N LEU A 47 -7.18 -6.99 -4.65
CA LEU A 47 -7.62 -7.28 -6.00
C LEU A 47 -9.09 -7.66 -6.03
N ARG A 48 -9.78 -7.30 -7.12
CA ARG A 48 -11.20 -7.68 -7.31
C ARG A 48 -11.39 -9.18 -7.42
N GLN A 49 -10.41 -9.86 -8.01
CA GLN A 49 -10.37 -11.30 -8.12
C GLN A 49 -8.98 -11.78 -7.71
N THR A 50 -8.92 -12.94 -7.06
CA THR A 50 -7.64 -13.55 -6.68
C THR A 50 -6.83 -13.82 -7.96
N ALA A 51 -5.55 -13.43 -7.95
CA ALA A 51 -4.66 -13.72 -9.05
C ALA A 51 -4.47 -15.23 -9.21
N ALA A 52 -4.25 -15.68 -10.45
CA ALA A 52 -4.10 -17.10 -10.75
C ALA A 52 -2.91 -17.73 -10.03
N ASP A 53 -1.81 -16.98 -9.91
CA ASP A 53 -0.59 -17.43 -9.23
C ASP A 53 0.24 -16.22 -8.79
N ALA A 54 1.38 -16.48 -8.16
CA ALA A 54 2.29 -15.43 -7.68
C ALA A 54 2.83 -14.57 -8.83
N ALA A 55 3.10 -15.16 -9.98
CA ALA A 55 3.61 -14.42 -11.14
C ALA A 55 2.56 -13.44 -11.67
N ALA A 56 1.29 -13.85 -11.74
CA ALA A 56 0.20 -12.98 -12.15
C ALA A 56 0.00 -11.83 -11.15
N GLN A 57 0.12 -12.12 -9.85
CA GLN A 57 0.02 -11.10 -8.80
C GLN A 57 1.15 -10.08 -8.91
N GLN A 58 2.37 -10.53 -9.12
CA GLN A 58 3.54 -9.65 -9.31
C GLN A 58 3.41 -8.79 -10.56
N ALA A 59 2.91 -9.36 -11.65
CA ALA A 59 2.67 -8.61 -12.88
C ALA A 59 1.65 -7.49 -12.66
N THR A 60 0.56 -7.77 -11.97
CA THR A 60 -0.46 -6.77 -11.64
C THR A 60 0.12 -5.67 -10.75
N ALA A 61 0.92 -6.04 -9.76
CA ALA A 61 1.59 -5.07 -8.88
C ALA A 61 2.53 -4.15 -9.67
N ALA A 62 3.30 -4.70 -10.60
CA ALA A 62 4.17 -3.90 -11.48
C ALA A 62 3.36 -2.94 -12.35
N GLU A 63 2.21 -3.37 -12.87
CA GLU A 63 1.30 -2.51 -13.63
C GLU A 63 0.78 -1.34 -12.79
N MET A 64 0.49 -1.57 -11.51
CA MET A 64 0.09 -0.49 -10.59
C MET A 64 1.17 0.57 -10.47
N MET A 65 2.44 0.18 -10.35
CA MET A 65 3.55 1.12 -10.31
C MET A 65 3.63 1.97 -11.56
N HIS A 66 3.49 1.34 -12.74
CA HIS A 66 3.52 2.05 -14.02
C HIS A 66 2.34 3.01 -14.14
N THR A 67 1.16 2.60 -13.72
CA THR A 67 -0.04 3.44 -13.76
C THR A 67 0.17 4.74 -12.97
N VAL A 68 0.73 4.64 -11.77
CA VAL A 68 1.01 5.82 -10.94
C VAL A 68 2.04 6.71 -11.61
N ALA A 69 3.14 6.14 -12.10
CA ALA A 69 4.19 6.90 -12.76
C ALA A 69 3.68 7.62 -14.01
N ASP A 70 2.81 6.95 -14.79
CA ASP A 70 2.23 7.54 -16.00
C ASP A 70 1.29 8.70 -15.68
N GLN A 71 0.50 8.60 -14.63
CA GLN A 71 -0.49 9.61 -14.27
C GLN A 71 0.09 10.77 -13.47
N LEU A 72 1.01 10.50 -12.55
CA LEU A 72 1.49 11.48 -11.59
C LEU A 72 2.99 11.81 -11.71
N GLY A 73 3.71 11.11 -12.58
CA GLY A 73 5.14 11.29 -12.76
C GLY A 73 5.98 10.32 -11.96
N ALA A 74 7.24 10.22 -12.32
CA ALA A 74 8.17 9.25 -11.72
C ALA A 74 8.38 9.45 -10.20
N VAL A 75 8.27 10.69 -9.71
CA VAL A 75 8.45 11.00 -8.29
C VAL A 75 7.37 10.34 -7.42
N ALA A 76 6.18 10.13 -7.97
CA ALA A 76 5.07 9.49 -7.27
C ALA A 76 5.08 7.98 -7.39
N ARG A 77 5.93 7.39 -8.23
CA ARG A 77 6.02 5.95 -8.41
C ARG A 77 6.25 5.27 -7.06
N PRO A 78 5.40 4.32 -6.67
CA PRO A 78 5.59 3.62 -5.39
C PRO A 78 6.93 2.89 -5.33
N ALA A 79 7.58 2.93 -4.18
CA ALA A 79 8.80 2.15 -3.96
C ALA A 79 8.48 0.66 -3.88
N ARG A 80 7.31 0.34 -3.32
CA ARG A 80 6.87 -1.05 -3.15
C ARG A 80 5.36 -1.14 -3.27
N VAL A 81 4.88 -2.26 -3.81
CA VAL A 81 3.46 -2.60 -3.86
C VAL A 81 3.27 -3.97 -3.21
N TYR A 82 2.37 -4.03 -2.24
CA TYR A 82 1.99 -5.27 -1.57
C TYR A 82 0.54 -5.56 -1.91
N VAL A 83 0.26 -6.77 -2.36
CA VAL A 83 -1.12 -7.25 -2.56
C VAL A 83 -1.53 -7.99 -1.31
N VAL A 84 -2.64 -7.56 -0.71
CA VAL A 84 -3.19 -8.14 0.52
C VAL A 84 -4.63 -8.58 0.28
N THR A 85 -5.15 -9.44 1.17
CA THR A 85 -6.53 -9.92 1.04
C THR A 85 -7.55 -8.92 1.56
N ALA A 86 -7.16 -8.13 2.56
CA ALA A 86 -8.02 -7.10 3.12
C ALA A 86 -7.17 -6.00 3.74
N LEU A 87 -7.68 -4.77 3.75
CA LEU A 87 -7.04 -3.66 4.42
C LEU A 87 -7.56 -3.57 5.85
N PRO A 88 -6.68 -3.25 6.84
CA PRO A 88 -7.13 -3.09 8.22
C PRO A 88 -7.99 -1.84 8.38
N LYS A 89 -9.20 -2.03 8.85
CA LYS A 89 -10.20 -0.97 9.00
C LYS A 89 -10.86 -1.05 10.37
N THR A 90 -11.38 0.10 10.82
CA THR A 90 -12.27 0.15 11.98
C THR A 90 -13.64 -0.44 11.60
N ARG A 91 -14.48 -0.70 12.61
CA ARG A 91 -15.85 -1.18 12.39
C ARG A 91 -16.70 -0.22 11.55
N SER A 92 -16.37 1.07 11.56
CA SER A 92 -17.05 2.07 10.73
C SER A 92 -16.48 2.14 9.30
N GLY A 93 -15.48 1.34 8.98
CA GLY A 93 -14.88 1.27 7.65
C GLY A 93 -13.72 2.23 7.41
N LYS A 94 -13.22 2.87 8.46
CA LYS A 94 -12.09 3.79 8.35
C LYS A 94 -10.77 3.03 8.31
N LEU A 95 -9.94 3.32 7.30
CA LEU A 95 -8.62 2.72 7.16
C LEU A 95 -7.70 3.10 8.33
N LEU A 96 -7.01 2.12 8.89
CA LEU A 96 -6.03 2.31 9.96
C LEU A 96 -4.64 2.57 9.39
N ARG A 97 -4.42 3.75 8.82
CA ARG A 97 -3.15 4.12 8.16
C ARG A 97 -1.96 4.07 9.10
N ARG A 98 -2.11 4.54 10.33
CA ARG A 98 -1.01 4.55 11.30
C ARG A 98 -0.53 3.14 11.63
N SER A 99 -1.47 2.20 11.72
CA SER A 99 -1.13 0.79 11.98
C SER A 99 -0.40 0.18 10.79
N LEU A 100 -0.84 0.45 9.57
CA LEU A 100 -0.14 0.03 8.35
C LEU A 100 1.27 0.60 8.31
N GLN A 101 1.42 1.89 8.56
CA GLN A 101 2.73 2.55 8.54
C GLN A 101 3.66 1.96 9.60
N ALA A 102 3.16 1.75 10.80
CA ALA A 102 3.94 1.16 11.88
C ALA A 102 4.45 -0.23 11.51
N LEU A 103 3.57 -1.08 10.97
CA LEU A 103 3.96 -2.42 10.53
C LEU A 103 5.00 -2.37 9.41
N ALA A 104 4.81 -1.49 8.43
CA ALA A 104 5.75 -1.33 7.32
C ALA A 104 7.13 -0.84 7.78
N GLU A 105 7.18 -0.09 8.87
CA GLU A 105 8.41 0.41 9.46
C GLU A 105 8.92 -0.48 10.62
N ALA A 106 8.33 -1.66 10.79
CA ALA A 106 8.67 -2.63 11.84
C ALA A 106 8.53 -2.04 13.26
N ARG A 107 7.49 -1.22 13.46
CA ARG A 107 7.14 -0.63 14.76
C ARG A 107 5.86 -1.26 15.31
N ASP A 108 5.59 -1.02 16.58
CA ASP A 108 4.35 -1.44 17.23
C ASP A 108 3.14 -0.75 16.54
N PRO A 109 2.12 -1.50 16.10
CA PRO A 109 0.96 -0.90 15.42
C PRO A 109 0.06 -0.05 16.32
N GLY A 110 0.28 -0.06 17.63
CA GLY A 110 -0.49 0.75 18.58
C GLY A 110 -1.79 0.09 19.02
N ASP A 111 -2.77 0.92 19.39
CA ASP A 111 -4.07 0.46 19.87
C ASP A 111 -4.90 -0.11 18.71
N LEU A 112 -5.27 -1.37 18.80
CA LEU A 112 -6.05 -2.10 17.81
C LEU A 112 -7.46 -2.43 18.28
N SER A 113 -7.93 -1.78 19.35
CA SER A 113 -9.24 -2.09 19.94
C SER A 113 -10.41 -1.79 19.00
N THR A 114 -10.22 -0.87 18.03
CA THR A 114 -11.25 -0.50 17.05
C THR A 114 -11.19 -1.32 15.76
N LEU A 115 -10.22 -2.21 15.64
CA LEU A 115 -10.02 -3.04 14.45
C LEU A 115 -11.21 -3.98 14.25
N ASP A 116 -11.79 -3.94 13.05
CA ASP A 116 -12.96 -4.76 12.71
C ASP A 116 -12.60 -6.24 12.60
N ASP A 117 -11.53 -6.54 11.84
CA ASP A 117 -11.08 -7.91 11.59
C ASP A 117 -9.59 -8.05 11.91
N PRO A 118 -9.22 -8.78 13.00
CA PRO A 118 -7.82 -9.02 13.31
C PRO A 118 -7.04 -9.74 12.22
N ASN A 119 -7.72 -10.54 11.39
CA ASN A 119 -7.06 -11.28 10.30
C ASN A 119 -6.49 -10.36 9.23
N ALA A 120 -7.09 -9.18 9.01
CA ALA A 120 -6.57 -8.21 8.06
C ALA A 120 -5.16 -7.75 8.45
N LEU A 121 -4.93 -7.52 9.74
CA LEU A 121 -3.61 -7.09 10.23
C LEU A 121 -2.59 -8.23 10.14
N GLU A 122 -2.98 -9.45 10.45
CA GLU A 122 -2.11 -10.63 10.33
C GLU A 122 -1.73 -10.89 8.88
N ASP A 123 -2.65 -10.67 7.94
CA ASP A 123 -2.36 -10.79 6.52
C ASP A 123 -1.31 -9.77 6.08
N VAL A 124 -1.42 -8.53 6.54
CA VAL A 124 -0.43 -7.49 6.27
C VAL A 124 0.95 -7.90 6.81
N ARG A 125 1.00 -8.44 8.03
CA ARG A 125 2.27 -8.91 8.62
C ARG A 125 2.92 -9.98 7.76
N ARG A 126 2.15 -10.98 7.32
CA ARG A 126 2.67 -12.07 6.48
C ARG A 126 3.20 -11.56 5.15
N VAL A 127 2.47 -10.64 4.54
CA VAL A 127 2.88 -10.05 3.26
C VAL A 127 4.17 -9.24 3.42
N LEU A 128 4.30 -8.48 4.49
CA LEU A 128 5.52 -7.74 4.77
C LEU A 128 6.72 -8.66 5.01
N GLU A 129 6.53 -9.78 5.70
CA GLU A 129 7.57 -10.77 5.93
C GLU A 129 7.99 -11.47 4.62
N ARG A 130 7.03 -11.76 3.76
CA ARG A 130 7.27 -12.40 2.46
C ARG A 130 8.02 -11.47 1.50
N GLY A 131 7.75 -10.17 1.58
CA GLY A 131 8.31 -9.16 0.69
C GLY A 131 7.31 -8.61 -0.30
N ALA A 132 7.68 -7.48 -0.93
CA ALA A 132 6.82 -6.79 -1.86
C ALA A 132 6.54 -7.59 -3.13
N ASP A 133 5.34 -7.43 -3.69
CA ASP A 133 4.96 -8.02 -4.98
C ASP A 133 5.58 -7.25 -6.15
N ALA A 134 5.90 -5.97 -5.94
CA ALA A 134 6.65 -5.14 -6.89
C ALA A 134 7.53 -4.16 -6.13
N GLY A 135 8.70 -3.87 -6.70
CA GLY A 135 9.66 -2.92 -6.12
C GLY A 135 10.92 -3.48 -5.47
#